data_3b77e722d11f8489b3b88f7c6eb46374
#
_entry.id   3b77e722d11f8489b3b88f7c6eb46374
#
_cell.length_a   1.000
_cell.length_b   1.000
_cell.length_c   1.000
_cell.angle_alpha   90.00
_cell.angle_beta   90.00
_cell.angle_gamma   90.00
#
_symmetry.space_group_name_H-M   'P 1'
#
loop_
_entity.id
_entity.type
_entity.pdbx_description
1 polymer ?
#
loop_
_entity_poly.entity_id
_entity_poly.type
_entity_poly.pdbx_seq_one_letter_code
_entity_poly.pdbx_strand_id
1 'polypeptide(L)'
;MGFPSPATDYTEQRLTVNSICNVGPNTRLFERSGGYVVLDISLKPSQGCQVLIQHGGGTELATLRGKSLITEDGEAIEGEALDDVTVIGVVTFTICDVRQDNAVV
;
A
#
# COMPACT_ATOMS: atom_id res chain seq x y z
N MET A 1 30.30 -27.83 17.26
CA MET A 1 30.04 -27.44 16.86
C MET A 1 29.72 -26.67 16.72
N GLY A 2 29.65 -26.58 16.67
CA GLY A 2 29.49 -25.83 16.41
C GLY A 2 29.03 -24.56 16.32
N PHE A 3 28.81 -24.10 15.36
CA PHE A 3 28.30 -22.81 15.24
C PHE A 3 26.80 -22.86 15.32
N PRO A 4 26.19 -21.78 15.72
CA PRO A 4 24.74 -21.73 15.80
C PRO A 4 24.13 -21.94 14.44
N SER A 5 23.04 -22.62 14.45
CA SER A 5 22.30 -22.85 13.24
C SER A 5 21.63 -21.55 12.79
N PRO A 6 21.74 -21.16 11.54
CA PRO A 6 20.99 -20.00 11.07
C PRO A 6 19.50 -20.17 11.26
N ALA A 7 19.02 -21.40 11.22
CA ALA A 7 17.59 -21.62 11.41
C ALA A 7 17.15 -21.23 12.81
N THR A 8 18.04 -21.38 13.78
CA THR A 8 17.71 -20.98 15.13
C THR A 8 17.48 -19.50 15.22
N ASP A 9 18.31 -18.73 14.53
CA ASP A 9 18.16 -17.30 14.55
C ASP A 9 16.86 -16.89 13.90
N TYR A 10 16.50 -17.55 12.82
CA TYR A 10 15.25 -17.23 12.14
C TYR A 10 14.04 -17.53 13.02
N THR A 11 14.09 -18.65 13.72
CA THR A 11 12.94 -19.01 14.53
C THR A 11 12.75 -18.06 15.69
N GLU A 12 13.80 -17.41 16.14
CA GLU A 12 13.67 -16.45 17.21
C GLU A 12 13.12 -15.13 16.73
N GLN A 13 13.23 -14.87 15.45
CA GLN A 13 12.71 -13.63 14.90
C GLN A 13 11.41 -13.89 14.21
N ARG A 14 10.40 -14.03 14.97
CA ARG A 14 9.11 -14.31 14.39
C ARG A 14 8.55 -13.06 13.76
N LEU A 15 8.75 -12.95 12.48
CA LEU A 15 8.21 -11.83 11.73
C LEU A 15 6.77 -12.13 11.37
N THR A 16 5.92 -11.18 11.65
CA THR A 16 4.51 -11.27 11.26
C THR A 16 4.25 -10.16 10.27
N VAL A 17 3.15 -10.29 9.53
CA VAL A 17 2.76 -9.22 8.62
C VAL A 17 2.61 -7.91 9.40
N ASN A 18 2.04 -7.99 10.59
CA ASN A 18 1.85 -6.79 11.39
C ASN A 18 3.17 -6.11 11.74
N SER A 19 4.18 -6.89 12.12
CA SER A 19 5.45 -6.29 12.49
C SER A 19 6.21 -5.79 11.29
N ILE A 20 6.12 -6.51 10.17
CA ILE A 20 6.81 -6.10 8.94
C ILE A 20 6.24 -4.78 8.44
N CYS A 21 4.94 -4.64 8.47
CA CYS A 21 4.26 -3.48 7.92
C CYS A 21 4.07 -2.36 8.94
N ASN A 22 4.62 -2.50 10.15
CA ASN A 22 4.50 -1.47 11.18
C ASN A 22 3.06 -1.12 11.48
N VAL A 23 2.23 -2.13 11.67
CA VAL A 23 0.82 -1.91 11.93
C VAL A 23 0.64 -1.21 13.26
N GLY A 24 -0.14 -0.15 13.26
CA GLY A 24 -0.44 0.63 14.45
C GLY A 24 -1.87 1.12 14.42
N PRO A 25 -2.23 2.03 15.33
CA PRO A 25 -3.63 2.45 15.45
C PRO A 25 -4.13 3.21 14.22
N ASN A 26 -3.26 3.80 13.45
CA ASN A 26 -3.66 4.55 12.25
C ASN A 26 -3.51 3.74 10.97
N THR A 27 -3.28 2.46 11.09
CA THR A 27 -3.11 1.57 9.95
C THR A 27 -4.46 1.06 9.47
N ARG A 28 -4.64 1.04 8.17
CA ARG A 28 -5.83 0.47 7.56
C ARG A 28 -5.41 -0.48 6.46
N LEU A 29 -6.17 -1.53 6.28
CA LEU A 29 -5.90 -2.52 5.26
C LEU A 29 -6.99 -2.44 4.22
N PHE A 30 -6.59 -2.35 2.97
CA PHE A 30 -7.52 -2.26 1.86
C PHE A 30 -7.25 -3.41 0.91
N GLU A 31 -8.26 -4.25 0.70
CA GLU A 31 -8.13 -5.39 -0.19
C GLU A 31 -8.36 -4.95 -1.63
N ARG A 32 -7.55 -5.49 -2.51
CA ARG A 32 -7.71 -5.21 -3.92
C ARG A 32 -7.36 -6.47 -4.69
N SER A 33 -7.64 -6.45 -5.97
CA SER A 33 -7.35 -7.58 -6.83
C SER A 33 -5.87 -7.92 -6.74
N GLY A 34 -5.57 -9.15 -6.35
CA GLY A 34 -4.20 -9.61 -6.30
C GLY A 34 -3.47 -9.33 -5.00
N GLY A 35 -4.13 -8.76 -4.01
CA GLY A 35 -3.46 -8.53 -2.74
C GLY A 35 -4.10 -7.48 -1.89
N TYR A 36 -3.25 -6.78 -1.14
CA TYR A 36 -3.72 -5.80 -0.16
C TYR A 36 -2.81 -4.59 -0.18
N VAL A 37 -3.37 -3.49 0.24
CA VAL A 37 -2.62 -2.24 0.40
C VAL A 37 -2.72 -1.84 1.86
N VAL A 38 -1.58 -1.53 2.45
CA VAL A 38 -1.52 -1.07 3.84
C VAL A 38 -1.42 0.44 3.82
N LEU A 39 -2.31 1.09 4.53
CA LEU A 39 -2.39 2.55 4.56
C LEU A 39 -2.14 3.08 5.95
N ASP A 40 -1.63 4.28 6.02
CA ASP A 40 -1.56 5.04 7.26
C ASP A 40 -2.40 6.30 7.07
N ILE A 41 -3.45 6.43 7.86
CA ILE A 41 -4.38 7.54 7.69
C ILE A 41 -3.91 8.81 8.38
N SER A 42 -2.83 8.73 9.15
CA SER A 42 -2.31 9.90 9.87
C SER A 42 -1.21 10.62 9.11
N LEU A 43 -0.64 9.99 8.08
CA LEU A 43 0.45 10.60 7.34
C LEU A 43 -0.09 11.60 6.32
N LYS A 44 0.71 12.64 6.11
CA LYS A 44 0.41 13.60 5.06
C LYS A 44 1.08 13.13 3.77
N PRO A 45 0.38 13.20 2.65
CA PRO A 45 1.00 12.85 1.39
C PRO A 45 2.22 13.69 1.08
N SER A 46 3.25 13.06 0.54
CA SER A 46 4.45 13.76 0.10
C SER A 46 4.68 13.41 -1.36
N GLN A 47 5.58 14.17 -1.98
CA GLN A 47 5.84 13.98 -3.40
C GLN A 47 6.34 12.57 -3.68
N GLY A 48 5.73 11.94 -4.67
CA GLY A 48 6.12 10.61 -5.09
C GLY A 48 5.45 9.50 -4.32
N CYS A 49 4.71 9.81 -3.25
CA CYS A 49 4.06 8.75 -2.49
C CYS A 49 2.78 8.31 -3.19
N GLN A 50 2.37 7.08 -2.88
CA GLN A 50 1.07 6.59 -3.33
C GLN A 50 0.04 6.83 -2.25
N VAL A 51 -1.15 7.16 -2.67
CA VAL A 51 -2.29 7.37 -1.77
C VAL A 51 -3.46 6.56 -2.29
N LEU A 52 -4.34 6.19 -1.38
CA LEU A 52 -5.63 5.63 -1.76
C LEU A 52 -6.62 6.77 -1.74
N ILE A 53 -7.32 6.94 -2.84
CA ILE A 53 -8.26 8.05 -2.99
C ILE A 53 -9.65 7.52 -3.29
N GLN A 54 -10.62 8.30 -2.91
CA GLN A 54 -12.00 8.08 -3.30
C GLN A 54 -12.35 9.14 -4.34
N HIS A 55 -12.81 8.69 -5.48
CA HIS A 55 -13.00 9.57 -6.61
C HIS A 55 -13.97 8.92 -7.57
N GLY A 56 -14.97 9.67 -8.01
CA GLY A 56 -15.88 9.17 -9.03
C GLY A 56 -16.70 7.99 -8.61
N GLY A 57 -16.99 7.87 -7.32
CA GLY A 57 -17.82 6.77 -6.84
C GLY A 57 -17.06 5.50 -6.55
N GLY A 58 -15.75 5.51 -6.66
CA GLY A 58 -14.94 4.34 -6.36
C GLY A 58 -13.64 4.74 -5.70
N THR A 59 -12.83 3.75 -5.40
CA THR A 59 -11.52 3.97 -4.81
C THR A 59 -10.45 3.50 -5.77
N GLU A 60 -9.31 4.19 -5.77
CA GLU A 60 -8.18 3.79 -6.58
C GLU A 60 -6.91 4.34 -5.99
N LEU A 61 -5.79 3.79 -6.44
CA LEU A 61 -4.49 4.27 -6.02
C LEU A 61 -4.03 5.35 -6.97
N ALA A 62 -3.32 6.32 -6.41
CA ALA A 62 -2.76 7.40 -7.22
C ALA A 62 -1.43 7.80 -6.63
N THR A 63 -0.59 8.41 -7.44
CA THR A 63 0.72 8.89 -7.02
C THR A 63 0.70 10.41 -7.04
N LEU A 64 1.19 11.01 -5.97
CA LEU A 64 1.25 12.47 -5.90
C LEU A 64 2.46 12.96 -6.67
N ARG A 65 2.21 13.78 -7.69
CA ARG A 65 3.26 14.38 -8.50
C ARG A 65 2.94 15.84 -8.70
N GLY A 66 3.76 16.72 -8.10
CA GLY A 66 3.48 18.14 -8.14
C GLY A 66 2.17 18.42 -7.47
N LYS A 67 1.26 19.05 -8.19
CA LYS A 67 -0.07 19.34 -7.68
C LYS A 67 -1.11 18.41 -8.26
N SER A 68 -0.67 17.29 -8.83
CA SER A 68 -1.57 16.36 -9.51
C SER A 68 -1.52 15.01 -8.85
N LEU A 69 -2.59 14.26 -9.01
CA LEU A 69 -2.64 12.87 -8.62
C LEU A 69 -2.70 12.05 -9.90
N ILE A 70 -1.76 11.14 -10.07
CA ILE A 70 -1.70 10.31 -11.27
C ILE A 70 -2.24 8.95 -10.90
N THR A 71 -3.34 8.57 -11.53
CA THR A 71 -3.98 7.28 -11.25
C THR A 71 -3.18 6.14 -11.87
N GLU A 72 -3.58 4.92 -11.52
CA GLU A 72 -2.90 3.75 -12.07
C GLU A 72 -3.06 3.66 -13.57
N ASP A 73 -4.12 4.23 -14.11
CA ASP A 73 -4.33 4.24 -15.56
C ASP A 73 -3.54 5.34 -16.24
N GLY A 74 -2.81 6.14 -15.47
CA GLY A 74 -2.03 7.22 -16.05
C GLY A 74 -2.79 8.52 -16.20
N GLU A 75 -4.00 8.58 -15.72
CA GLU A 75 -4.80 9.79 -15.80
C GLU A 75 -4.38 10.77 -14.72
N ALA A 76 -4.31 12.03 -15.07
CA ALA A 76 -3.93 13.06 -14.11
C ALA A 76 -5.18 13.75 -13.57
N ILE A 77 -5.29 13.80 -12.26
CA ILE A 77 -6.35 14.53 -11.58
C ILE A 77 -5.71 15.80 -11.04
N GLU A 78 -6.15 16.94 -11.53
CA GLU A 78 -5.54 18.20 -11.16
C GLU A 78 -6.55 19.33 -11.22
N GLY A 79 -6.20 20.46 -10.66
CA GLY A 79 -7.05 21.63 -10.67
C GLY A 79 -8.31 21.40 -9.87
N GLU A 80 -9.42 21.83 -10.45
CA GLU A 80 -10.71 21.72 -9.75
C GLU A 80 -11.14 20.28 -9.54
N ALA A 81 -10.64 19.37 -10.36
CA ALA A 81 -10.99 17.96 -10.21
C ALA A 81 -10.51 17.41 -8.86
N LEU A 82 -9.50 18.02 -8.28
CA LEU A 82 -9.02 17.60 -6.96
C LEU A 82 -10.03 17.87 -5.86
N ASP A 83 -10.95 18.80 -6.07
CA ASP A 83 -11.95 19.08 -5.06
C ASP A 83 -12.90 17.91 -4.84
N ASP A 84 -13.02 17.03 -5.82
CA ASP A 84 -13.89 15.87 -5.73
C ASP A 84 -13.15 14.63 -5.25
N VAL A 85 -11.90 14.77 -4.88
CA VAL A 85 -11.08 13.66 -4.44
C VAL A 85 -10.95 13.67 -2.93
N THR A 86 -11.16 12.53 -2.31
CA THR A 86 -10.89 12.37 -0.89
C THR A 86 -9.71 11.42 -0.75
N VAL A 87 -8.67 11.87 -0.07
CA VAL A 87 -7.52 11.01 0.21
C VAL A 87 -7.83 10.21 1.46
N ILE A 88 -7.85 8.90 1.31
CA ILE A 88 -8.17 8.02 2.43
C ILE A 88 -6.94 7.80 3.29
N GLY A 89 -5.80 7.61 2.68
CA GLY A 89 -4.57 7.40 3.43
C GLY A 89 -3.37 7.26 2.51
N VAL A 90 -2.20 7.27 3.11
CA VAL A 90 -0.93 7.11 2.39
C VAL A 90 -0.56 5.64 2.40
N VAL A 91 -0.21 5.12 1.24
CA VAL A 91 0.19 3.73 1.12
C VAL A 91 1.58 3.57 1.70
N THR A 92 1.70 2.65 2.65
CA THR A 92 3.00 2.37 3.26
C THR A 92 3.57 1.05 2.79
N PHE A 93 2.72 0.08 2.49
CA PHE A 93 3.16 -1.22 2.00
C PHE A 93 2.13 -1.78 1.05
N THR A 94 2.60 -2.61 0.16
CA THR A 94 1.72 -3.36 -0.73
C THR A 94 2.02 -4.82 -0.54
N ILE A 95 0.98 -5.62 -0.37
CA ILE A 95 1.11 -7.06 -0.22
C ILE A 95 0.51 -7.69 -1.46
N CYS A 96 1.33 -8.41 -2.20
CA CYS A 96 0.92 -9.00 -3.46
C CYS A 96 0.92 -10.51 -3.36
N ASP A 97 -0.10 -11.13 -3.92
CA ASP A 97 -0.15 -12.56 -4.05
C ASP A 97 0.60 -12.91 -5.33
N VAL A 98 1.72 -13.57 -5.16
CA VAL A 98 2.57 -13.87 -6.29
C VAL A 98 2.33 -15.25 -6.86
N ARG A 99 1.34 -15.96 -6.35
CA ARG A 99 1.00 -17.26 -6.92
C ARG A 99 0.37 -17.03 -8.28
N GLN A 100 0.76 -17.87 -9.19
CA GLN A 100 0.30 -17.71 -10.55
C GLN A 100 -0.64 -18.84 -10.94
N ASP A 101 -1.37 -19.32 -9.96
CA ASP A 101 -2.24 -20.42 -10.21
C ASP A 101 -3.28 -20.14 -11.25
N ASN A 102 -3.69 -18.91 -11.28
CA ASN A 102 -4.64 -18.55 -12.29
C ASN A 102 -4.03 -18.64 -13.67
N ALA A 103 -2.78 -18.55 -13.72
CA ALA A 103 -2.15 -18.61 -15.01
C ALA A 103 -2.05 -19.98 -15.51
N VAL A 104 -2.43 -20.83 -14.81
CA VAL A 104 -2.27 -21.97 -15.20
C VAL A 104 -3.04 -22.32 -16.02
N VAL A 105 -3.30 -22.36 -16.23
CA VAL A 105 -3.95 -22.85 -16.97
C VAL A 105 -4.04 -23.01 -17.69
#